data_26e8d275c574c1093694b973892de351
#
_entry.id   26e8d275c574c1093694b973892de351
#
_cell.length_a   1.000
_cell.length_b   1.000
_cell.length_c   1.000
_cell.angle_alpha   90.00
_cell.angle_beta   90.00
_cell.angle_gamma   90.00
#
_symmetry.space_group_name_H-M   'P 1'
#
loop_
_entity.id
_entity.type
_entity.pdbx_description
1 polymer ?
#
loop_
_entity_poly.entity_id
_entity_poly.type
_entity_poly.pdbx_seq_one_letter_code
_entity_poly.pdbx_strand_id
1 'polypeptide(L)'
;MGLKKLILRMVLWFFYQLAKCLPVRQNRITFVTLTSQTLTGDFKLLDGELRQYPDIEIRYILTKFEKTIKGDLLYFLNCIKQVFVINTSKVVILNDNNYVVSHFKRSQVRVLQVWHACGAVKKFGNEIDRQYEIKNYDYVLSTSDEWKPIYAKAFGVDEHQVLPLGIPRTDALFSKDCRLAYRNELLKKYPILRGKYVLLYTPTFRGNIIKGLRHVELDLSSLIEKLPDHYVIMYKMHP
;
A
#
# COMPACT_ATOMS: atom_id res chain seq x y z
N MET A 1 -25.10 7.62 -8.68
CA MET A 1 -23.76 8.27 -8.45
C MET A 1 -24.04 9.67 -7.90
N GLY A 2 -23.51 10.05 -6.72
CA GLY A 2 -23.80 11.38 -6.14
C GLY A 2 -23.19 12.52 -6.99
N LEU A 3 -23.84 13.68 -7.02
CA LEU A 3 -23.46 14.87 -7.80
C LEU A 3 -21.97 15.22 -7.64
N LYS A 4 -21.43 15.16 -6.41
CA LYS A 4 -20.02 15.42 -6.13
C LYS A 4 -19.06 14.49 -6.92
N LYS A 5 -19.40 13.22 -7.06
CA LYS A 5 -18.56 12.26 -7.83
C LYS A 5 -18.63 12.51 -9.33
N LEU A 6 -19.80 12.93 -9.83
CA LEU A 6 -19.97 13.29 -11.23
C LEU A 6 -19.11 14.52 -11.58
N ILE A 7 -19.18 15.56 -10.75
CA ILE A 7 -18.36 16.78 -10.92
C ILE A 7 -16.87 16.45 -10.89
N LEU A 8 -16.41 15.68 -9.88
CA LEU A 8 -15.03 15.22 -9.81
C LEU A 8 -14.60 14.51 -11.10
N ARG A 9 -15.42 13.60 -11.60
CA ARG A 9 -15.11 12.84 -12.82
C ARG A 9 -15.04 13.72 -14.06
N MET A 10 -15.93 14.69 -14.21
CA MET A 10 -15.93 15.64 -15.34
C MET A 10 -14.69 16.52 -15.31
N VAL A 11 -14.35 17.08 -14.14
CA VAL A 11 -13.18 17.94 -14.00
C VAL A 11 -11.90 17.15 -14.27
N LEU A 12 -11.75 15.95 -13.70
CA LEU A 12 -10.57 15.12 -13.94
C LEU A 12 -10.50 14.64 -15.41
N TRP A 13 -11.62 14.39 -16.06
CA TRP A 13 -11.68 14.06 -17.47
C TRP A 13 -11.13 15.21 -18.33
N PHE A 14 -11.51 16.45 -18.03
CA PHE A 14 -10.99 17.63 -18.73
C PHE A 14 -9.45 17.70 -18.59
N PHE A 15 -8.93 17.63 -17.38
CA PHE A 15 -7.48 17.62 -17.16
C PHE A 15 -6.78 16.43 -17.81
N TYR A 16 -7.45 15.28 -17.89
CA TYR A 16 -6.93 14.10 -18.59
C TYR A 16 -6.78 14.34 -20.09
N GLN A 17 -7.73 15.06 -20.73
CA GLN A 17 -7.55 15.42 -22.15
C GLN A 17 -6.32 16.33 -22.33
N LEU A 18 -6.09 17.28 -21.44
CA LEU A 18 -4.90 18.12 -21.48
C LEU A 18 -3.61 17.29 -21.24
N ALA A 19 -3.63 16.37 -20.29
CA ALA A 19 -2.49 15.49 -20.04
C ALA A 19 -2.12 14.60 -21.22
N LYS A 20 -3.08 14.23 -22.08
CA LYS A 20 -2.81 13.48 -23.32
C LYS A 20 -1.96 14.25 -24.33
N CYS A 21 -2.00 15.58 -24.30
CA CYS A 21 -1.18 16.42 -25.19
C CYS A 21 0.30 16.44 -24.78
N LEU A 22 0.62 15.96 -23.56
CA LEU A 22 1.99 15.91 -23.07
C LEU A 22 2.65 14.56 -23.42
N PRO A 23 3.97 14.53 -23.72
CA PRO A 23 4.67 13.29 -24.00
C PRO A 23 4.82 12.42 -22.75
N VAL A 24 4.76 11.09 -22.94
CA VAL A 24 5.16 10.13 -21.90
C VAL A 24 6.69 10.06 -21.88
N ARG A 25 7.28 10.40 -20.75
CA ARG A 25 8.72 10.34 -20.53
C ARG A 25 9.15 8.90 -20.28
N GLN A 26 9.92 8.32 -21.20
CA GLN A 26 10.24 6.89 -21.20
C GLN A 26 11.11 6.44 -20.01
N ASN A 27 11.86 7.36 -19.41
CA ASN A 27 12.73 7.12 -18.26
C ASN A 27 12.12 7.55 -16.91
N ARG A 28 10.83 7.96 -16.89
CA ARG A 28 10.19 8.43 -15.65
C ARG A 28 9.45 7.31 -14.93
N ILE A 29 9.79 7.13 -13.65
CA ILE A 29 9.08 6.29 -12.70
C ILE A 29 8.46 7.17 -11.62
N THR A 30 7.18 6.96 -11.31
CA THR A 30 6.47 7.75 -10.30
C THR A 30 5.89 6.84 -9.20
N PHE A 31 6.26 7.12 -7.96
CA PHE A 31 5.65 6.51 -6.78
C PHE A 31 4.43 7.31 -6.35
N VAL A 32 3.31 6.64 -6.11
CA VAL A 32 2.06 7.28 -5.68
C VAL A 32 1.48 6.54 -4.48
N THR A 33 1.23 7.26 -3.39
CA THR A 33 0.56 6.74 -2.19
C THR A 33 -0.38 7.77 -1.58
N LEU A 34 -1.43 7.29 -0.90
CA LEU A 34 -2.37 8.09 -0.10
C LEU A 34 -2.27 7.79 1.41
N THR A 35 -1.27 6.98 1.81
CA THR A 35 -1.13 6.51 3.19
C THR A 35 0.01 7.15 3.95
N SER A 36 0.96 7.78 3.27
CA SER A 36 2.15 8.40 3.88
C SER A 36 2.61 9.64 3.13
N GLN A 37 3.21 10.59 3.82
CA GLN A 37 3.90 11.74 3.25
C GLN A 37 5.40 11.50 3.00
N THR A 38 5.91 10.33 3.39
CA THR A 38 7.31 9.92 3.22
C THR A 38 7.39 8.54 2.61
N LEU A 39 8.54 8.23 2.01
CA LEU A 39 8.83 6.88 1.52
C LEU A 39 8.99 5.92 2.71
N THR A 40 8.15 4.91 2.77
CA THR A 40 8.17 3.90 3.82
C THR A 40 8.04 2.49 3.23
N GLY A 41 8.46 1.47 3.99
CA GLY A 41 8.30 0.07 3.60
C GLY A 41 8.85 -0.23 2.21
N ASP A 42 8.03 -0.87 1.37
CA ASP A 42 8.43 -1.31 0.03
C ASP A 42 8.87 -0.15 -0.88
N PHE A 43 8.23 1.01 -0.76
CA PHE A 43 8.59 2.19 -1.56
C PHE A 43 10.00 2.68 -1.26
N LYS A 44 10.43 2.66 0.02
CA LYS A 44 11.79 3.06 0.41
C LYS A 44 12.84 2.11 -0.17
N LEU A 45 12.56 0.81 -0.16
CA LEU A 45 13.46 -0.20 -0.69
C LEU A 45 13.58 -0.11 -2.21
N LEU A 46 12.44 -0.03 -2.91
CA LEU A 46 12.40 0.11 -4.37
C LEU A 46 13.05 1.43 -4.83
N ASP A 47 12.84 2.53 -4.11
CA ASP A 47 13.50 3.80 -4.40
C ASP A 47 15.02 3.70 -4.25
N GLY A 48 15.49 3.03 -3.19
CA GLY A 48 16.92 2.80 -2.96
C GLY A 48 17.58 2.06 -4.11
N GLU A 49 16.93 1.02 -4.62
CA GLU A 49 17.40 0.26 -5.79
C GLU A 49 17.36 1.08 -7.07
N LEU A 50 16.27 1.80 -7.33
CA LEU A 50 16.12 2.59 -8.55
C LEU A 50 17.12 3.77 -8.64
N ARG A 51 17.56 4.32 -7.52
CA ARG A 51 18.58 5.40 -7.48
C ARG A 51 19.96 4.96 -7.96
N GLN A 52 20.22 3.67 -8.10
CA GLN A 52 21.46 3.16 -8.68
C GLN A 52 21.52 3.37 -10.21
N TYR A 53 20.38 3.74 -10.83
CA TYR A 53 20.26 3.97 -12.27
C TYR A 53 20.11 5.48 -12.55
N PRO A 54 21.19 6.20 -12.89
CA PRO A 54 21.19 7.66 -12.98
C PRO A 54 20.30 8.22 -14.09
N ASP A 55 19.99 7.42 -15.11
CA ASP A 55 19.14 7.82 -16.23
C ASP A 55 17.65 7.80 -15.90
N ILE A 56 17.26 7.26 -14.74
CA ILE A 56 15.87 7.18 -14.30
C ILE A 56 15.47 8.46 -13.59
N GLU A 57 14.45 9.12 -14.10
CA GLU A 57 13.79 10.25 -13.43
C GLU A 57 12.75 9.72 -12.42
N ILE A 58 13.02 9.82 -11.14
CA ILE A 58 12.08 9.40 -10.10
C ILE A 58 11.22 10.57 -9.65
N ARG A 59 9.89 10.36 -9.60
CA ARG A 59 8.90 11.32 -9.11
C ARG A 59 8.09 10.73 -7.95
N TYR A 60 7.58 11.61 -7.09
CA TYR A 60 6.83 11.20 -5.91
C TYR A 60 5.54 12.00 -5.78
N ILE A 61 4.44 11.27 -5.50
CA ILE A 61 3.17 11.82 -5.04
C ILE A 61 2.85 11.10 -3.73
N LEU A 62 3.37 11.62 -2.65
CA LEU A 62 3.22 11.07 -1.30
C LEU A 62 2.25 11.96 -0.53
N THR A 63 1.08 11.44 -0.24
CA THR A 63 0.01 12.19 0.44
C THR A 63 -0.61 11.28 1.49
N LYS A 64 -0.85 11.83 2.68
CA LYS A 64 -1.67 11.17 3.69
C LYS A 64 -3.07 11.76 3.60
N PHE A 65 -4.06 10.93 3.25
CA PHE A 65 -5.44 11.36 3.18
C PHE A 65 -6.03 11.53 4.59
N GLU A 66 -6.67 12.65 4.84
CA GLU A 66 -7.37 12.94 6.08
C GLU A 66 -8.86 13.17 5.79
N LYS A 67 -9.75 12.58 6.59
CA LYS A 67 -11.21 12.71 6.45
C LYS A 67 -11.70 14.03 7.06
N THR A 68 -11.35 15.15 6.42
CA THR A 68 -11.79 16.50 6.77
C THR A 68 -12.19 17.25 5.51
N ILE A 69 -12.96 18.34 5.61
CA ILE A 69 -13.31 19.18 4.45
C ILE A 69 -12.05 19.68 3.74
N LYS A 70 -11.04 20.08 4.52
CA LYS A 70 -9.72 20.49 3.99
C LYS A 70 -9.03 19.31 3.31
N GLY A 71 -9.10 18.12 3.89
CA GLY A 71 -8.54 16.88 3.34
C GLY A 71 -9.20 16.51 2.01
N ASP A 72 -10.52 16.65 1.89
CA ASP A 72 -11.24 16.41 0.64
C ASP A 72 -10.80 17.37 -0.48
N LEU A 73 -10.62 18.66 -0.16
CA LEU A 73 -10.11 19.65 -1.12
C LEU A 73 -8.67 19.33 -1.55
N LEU A 74 -7.80 19.00 -0.59
CA LEU A 74 -6.41 18.63 -0.87
C LEU A 74 -6.35 17.33 -1.70
N TYR A 75 -7.23 16.38 -1.42
CA TYR A 75 -7.35 15.14 -2.22
C TYR A 75 -7.78 15.46 -3.66
N PHE A 76 -8.75 16.35 -3.85
CA PHE A 76 -9.18 16.79 -5.18
C PHE A 76 -8.03 17.40 -5.98
N LEU A 77 -7.28 18.35 -5.39
CA LEU A 77 -6.11 18.97 -6.02
C LEU A 77 -5.01 17.92 -6.31
N ASN A 78 -4.81 16.99 -5.39
CA ASN A 78 -3.88 15.88 -5.58
C ASN A 78 -4.31 14.97 -6.75
N CYS A 79 -5.60 14.70 -6.94
CA CYS A 79 -6.09 13.95 -8.09
C CYS A 79 -5.78 14.67 -9.40
N ILE A 80 -5.92 15.99 -9.48
CA ILE A 80 -5.53 16.78 -10.67
C ILE A 80 -4.03 16.64 -10.93
N LYS A 81 -3.19 16.81 -9.90
CA LYS A 81 -1.74 16.58 -10.01
C LYS A 81 -1.42 15.16 -10.50
N GLN A 82 -2.10 14.16 -9.95
CA GLN A 82 -1.94 12.76 -10.34
C GLN A 82 -2.28 12.55 -11.81
N VAL A 83 -3.34 13.17 -12.34
CA VAL A 83 -3.71 13.05 -13.77
C VAL A 83 -2.54 13.42 -14.66
N PHE A 84 -1.83 14.51 -14.39
CA PHE A 84 -0.67 14.92 -15.19
C PHE A 84 0.55 14.02 -14.95
N VAL A 85 0.93 13.80 -13.71
CA VAL A 85 2.18 13.10 -13.39
C VAL A 85 2.10 11.62 -13.79
N ILE A 86 0.99 10.94 -13.50
CA ILE A 86 0.77 9.54 -13.88
C ILE A 86 0.82 9.41 -15.41
N ASN A 87 0.10 10.27 -16.15
CA ASN A 87 -0.04 10.14 -17.59
C ASN A 87 1.17 10.65 -18.40
N THR A 88 2.16 11.22 -17.74
CA THR A 88 3.45 11.58 -18.34
C THR A 88 4.61 10.69 -17.88
N SER A 89 4.35 9.67 -17.04
CA SER A 89 5.33 8.70 -16.57
C SER A 89 5.25 7.40 -17.37
N LYS A 90 6.39 6.74 -17.59
CA LYS A 90 6.41 5.41 -18.21
C LYS A 90 5.91 4.34 -17.28
N VAL A 91 6.36 4.41 -16.01
CA VAL A 91 5.98 3.48 -14.95
C VAL A 91 5.41 4.24 -13.76
N VAL A 92 4.36 3.70 -13.17
CA VAL A 92 3.76 4.19 -11.93
C VAL A 92 3.73 3.04 -10.93
N ILE A 93 4.27 3.25 -9.74
CA ILE A 93 4.31 2.27 -8.66
C ILE A 93 3.32 2.70 -7.58
N LEU A 94 2.39 1.81 -7.25
CA LEU A 94 1.32 2.01 -6.26
C LEU A 94 1.45 1.00 -5.12
N ASN A 95 1.13 1.43 -3.91
CA ASN A 95 0.95 0.53 -2.75
C ASN A 95 -0.49 0.55 -2.21
N ASP A 96 -1.37 1.30 -2.84
CA ASP A 96 -2.77 1.45 -2.48
C ASP A 96 -3.64 1.59 -3.73
N ASN A 97 -4.97 1.53 -3.57
CA ASN A 97 -5.89 1.69 -4.70
C ASN A 97 -5.93 3.14 -5.17
N ASN A 98 -5.91 3.34 -6.48
CA ASN A 98 -5.82 4.67 -7.06
C ASN A 98 -6.98 5.00 -8.00
N TYR A 99 -7.71 6.07 -7.67
CA TYR A 99 -8.87 6.52 -8.44
C TYR A 99 -8.47 7.00 -9.84
N VAL A 100 -7.38 7.76 -9.95
CA VAL A 100 -6.92 8.32 -11.24
C VAL A 100 -6.49 7.21 -12.19
N VAL A 101 -5.73 6.22 -11.71
CA VAL A 101 -5.33 5.05 -12.52
C VAL A 101 -6.57 4.29 -12.99
N SER A 102 -7.53 4.04 -12.11
CA SER A 102 -8.73 3.27 -12.46
C SER A 102 -9.61 3.94 -13.53
N HIS A 103 -9.53 5.29 -13.70
CA HIS A 103 -10.42 6.03 -14.60
C HIS A 103 -9.69 6.77 -15.73
N PHE A 104 -8.46 7.17 -15.54
CA PHE A 104 -7.77 8.15 -16.37
C PHE A 104 -6.32 7.76 -16.71
N LYS A 105 -6.03 6.46 -16.84
CA LYS A 105 -4.70 5.98 -17.25
C LYS A 105 -4.61 5.88 -18.78
N ARG A 106 -3.49 6.34 -19.36
CA ARG A 106 -3.14 6.11 -20.78
C ARG A 106 -2.58 4.69 -20.96
N SER A 107 -2.83 4.08 -22.11
CA SER A 107 -2.33 2.74 -22.46
C SER A 107 -0.79 2.63 -22.49
N GLN A 108 -0.10 3.75 -22.75
CA GLN A 108 1.37 3.82 -22.79
C GLN A 108 2.03 3.79 -21.39
N VAL A 109 1.25 4.05 -20.33
CA VAL A 109 1.70 4.04 -18.93
C VAL A 109 1.56 2.63 -18.38
N ARG A 110 2.61 2.12 -17.72
CA ARG A 110 2.58 0.84 -17.00
C ARG A 110 2.41 1.09 -15.52
N VAL A 111 1.50 0.36 -14.91
CA VAL A 111 1.19 0.47 -13.49
C VAL A 111 1.54 -0.81 -12.79
N LEU A 112 2.43 -0.72 -11.80
CA LEU A 112 2.81 -1.79 -10.88
C LEU A 112 2.15 -1.55 -9.52
N GLN A 113 1.30 -2.46 -9.09
CA GLN A 113 0.73 -2.48 -7.75
C GLN A 113 1.59 -3.37 -6.86
N VAL A 114 2.29 -2.79 -5.88
CA VAL A 114 3.10 -3.55 -4.92
C VAL A 114 2.30 -3.98 -3.69
N TRP A 115 1.11 -3.42 -3.51
CA TRP A 115 0.23 -3.64 -2.38
C TRP A 115 0.91 -3.36 -1.03
N HIS A 116 0.28 -3.75 0.07
CA HIS A 116 0.80 -3.53 1.43
C HIS A 116 0.55 -4.73 2.37
N ALA A 117 0.14 -5.87 1.81
CA ALA A 117 -0.09 -7.11 2.56
C ALA A 117 0.60 -8.30 1.89
N CYS A 118 1.15 -9.20 2.71
CA CYS A 118 1.86 -10.38 2.23
C CYS A 118 0.93 -11.52 1.80
N GLY A 119 -0.39 -11.37 1.94
CA GLY A 119 -1.36 -12.39 1.56
C GLY A 119 -2.78 -11.85 1.62
N ALA A 120 -3.77 -12.70 1.36
CA ALA A 120 -5.17 -12.35 1.22
C ALA A 120 -6.06 -13.11 2.21
N VAL A 121 -5.84 -12.93 3.50
CA VAL A 121 -6.65 -13.57 4.56
C VAL A 121 -8.05 -12.97 4.73
N LYS A 122 -8.35 -11.88 4.03
CA LYS A 122 -9.66 -11.22 3.98
C LYS A 122 -9.97 -10.83 2.55
N LYS A 123 -11.26 -10.75 2.19
CA LYS A 123 -11.70 -10.14 0.94
C LYS A 123 -11.29 -8.67 0.90
N PHE A 124 -10.79 -8.21 -0.23
CA PHE A 124 -10.37 -6.84 -0.47
C PHE A 124 -10.51 -6.49 -1.95
N GLY A 125 -10.15 -5.27 -2.31
CA GLY A 125 -10.22 -4.85 -3.71
C GLY A 125 -11.65 -4.89 -4.25
N ASN A 126 -11.85 -5.43 -5.44
CA ASN A 126 -13.15 -5.57 -6.09
C ASN A 126 -14.03 -6.68 -5.48
N GLU A 127 -13.48 -7.48 -4.57
CA GLU A 127 -14.23 -8.55 -3.85
C GLU A 127 -15.08 -8.01 -2.68
N ILE A 128 -15.07 -6.70 -2.44
CA ILE A 128 -15.90 -6.01 -1.44
C ILE A 128 -16.59 -4.81 -2.07
N ASP A 129 -17.70 -4.36 -1.45
CA ASP A 129 -18.41 -3.15 -1.89
C ASP A 129 -17.47 -1.92 -1.86
N ARG A 130 -17.38 -1.24 -2.99
CA ARG A 130 -16.47 -0.10 -3.19
C ARG A 130 -17.18 1.09 -3.81
N GLN A 131 -16.54 2.24 -3.68
CA GLN A 131 -17.02 3.47 -4.31
C GLN A 131 -16.75 3.52 -5.82
N TYR A 132 -15.78 2.75 -6.32
CA TYR A 132 -15.43 2.60 -7.73
C TYR A 132 -14.72 1.26 -7.95
N GLU A 133 -14.82 0.76 -9.16
CA GLU A 133 -14.11 -0.43 -9.61
C GLU A 133 -12.61 -0.17 -9.74
N ILE A 134 -11.79 -1.07 -9.21
CA ILE A 134 -10.33 -1.06 -9.37
C ILE A 134 -10.03 -1.71 -10.72
N LYS A 135 -9.25 -1.03 -11.55
CA LYS A 135 -8.83 -1.53 -12.87
C LYS A 135 -7.66 -0.74 -13.44
N ASN A 136 -7.21 -1.13 -14.62
CA ASN A 136 -6.11 -0.53 -15.35
C ASN A 136 -4.73 -0.70 -14.70
N TYR A 137 -4.54 -1.70 -13.86
CA TYR A 137 -3.23 -2.13 -13.41
C TYR A 137 -2.63 -3.08 -14.45
N ASP A 138 -1.33 -2.94 -14.72
CA ASP A 138 -0.63 -3.80 -15.68
C ASP A 138 0.02 -4.98 -14.97
N TYR A 139 0.53 -4.76 -13.75
CA TYR A 139 1.15 -5.79 -12.94
C TYR A 139 0.80 -5.61 -11.46
N VAL A 140 0.69 -6.74 -10.77
CA VAL A 140 0.44 -6.79 -9.32
C VAL A 140 1.45 -7.73 -8.69
N LEU A 141 2.15 -7.32 -7.63
CA LEU A 141 3.04 -8.21 -6.90
C LEU A 141 2.26 -9.10 -5.94
N SER A 142 2.65 -10.36 -5.86
CA SER A 142 2.20 -11.31 -4.84
C SER A 142 3.38 -12.05 -4.23
N THR A 143 3.17 -12.70 -3.08
CA THR A 143 4.21 -13.47 -2.39
C THR A 143 4.34 -14.90 -2.90
N SER A 144 3.34 -15.40 -3.61
CA SER A 144 3.36 -16.75 -4.19
C SER A 144 2.33 -16.91 -5.31
N ASP A 145 2.43 -18.02 -6.04
CA ASP A 145 1.49 -18.38 -7.10
C ASP A 145 0.07 -18.65 -6.58
N GLU A 146 -0.07 -19.17 -5.36
CA GLU A 146 -1.37 -19.47 -4.76
C GLU A 146 -2.24 -18.22 -4.61
N TRP A 147 -1.64 -17.03 -4.50
CA TRP A 147 -2.37 -15.77 -4.40
C TRP A 147 -2.81 -15.19 -5.75
N LYS A 148 -2.31 -15.70 -6.89
CA LYS A 148 -2.63 -15.17 -8.22
C LYS A 148 -4.13 -15.05 -8.48
N PRO A 149 -4.95 -16.10 -8.35
CA PRO A 149 -6.38 -16.01 -8.65
C PRO A 149 -7.11 -15.04 -7.73
N ILE A 150 -6.66 -14.91 -6.47
CA ILE A 150 -7.28 -14.02 -5.49
C ILE A 150 -6.92 -12.56 -5.81
N TYR A 151 -5.65 -12.27 -6.10
CA TYR A 151 -5.20 -10.93 -6.43
C TYR A 151 -5.73 -10.48 -7.80
N ALA A 152 -5.82 -11.38 -8.78
CA ALA A 152 -6.43 -11.10 -10.08
C ALA A 152 -7.86 -10.57 -9.92
N LYS A 153 -8.72 -11.27 -9.17
CA LYS A 153 -10.08 -10.83 -8.86
C LYS A 153 -10.11 -9.52 -8.09
N ALA A 154 -9.29 -9.39 -7.05
CA ALA A 154 -9.28 -8.21 -6.19
C ALA A 154 -8.85 -6.94 -6.92
N PHE A 155 -7.93 -7.04 -7.87
CA PHE A 155 -7.39 -5.89 -8.62
C PHE A 155 -7.98 -5.74 -10.03
N GLY A 156 -8.85 -6.65 -10.47
CA GLY A 156 -9.47 -6.60 -11.80
C GLY A 156 -8.45 -6.76 -12.93
N VAL A 157 -7.55 -7.72 -12.79
CA VAL A 157 -6.50 -8.07 -13.76
C VAL A 157 -6.53 -9.55 -14.08
N ASP A 158 -5.84 -9.98 -15.13
CA ASP A 158 -5.67 -11.40 -15.44
C ASP A 158 -4.59 -12.02 -14.55
N GLU A 159 -4.66 -13.34 -14.29
CA GLU A 159 -3.70 -14.03 -13.42
C GLU A 159 -2.25 -13.92 -13.89
N HIS A 160 -2.01 -13.84 -15.21
CA HIS A 160 -0.67 -13.66 -15.76
C HIS A 160 -0.05 -12.29 -15.44
N GLN A 161 -0.86 -11.30 -15.06
CA GLN A 161 -0.41 -9.98 -14.63
C GLN A 161 -0.04 -9.97 -13.12
N VAL A 162 -0.39 -11.02 -12.37
CA VAL A 162 0.02 -11.17 -10.98
C VAL A 162 1.36 -11.89 -10.92
N LEU A 163 2.39 -11.18 -10.47
CA LEU A 163 3.77 -11.62 -10.45
C LEU A 163 4.16 -12.11 -9.04
N PRO A 164 4.49 -13.41 -8.87
CA PRO A 164 4.83 -13.99 -7.57
C PRO A 164 6.31 -13.73 -7.22
N LEU A 165 6.70 -12.46 -7.20
CA LEU A 165 8.08 -12.03 -6.98
C LEU A 165 8.40 -11.71 -5.51
N GLY A 166 7.44 -11.87 -4.62
CA GLY A 166 7.57 -11.46 -3.23
C GLY A 166 7.22 -9.98 -3.03
N ILE A 167 7.48 -9.50 -1.81
CA ILE A 167 7.28 -8.11 -1.41
C ILE A 167 8.59 -7.60 -0.82
N PRO A 168 9.14 -6.45 -1.26
CA PRO A 168 10.48 -6.00 -0.89
C PRO A 168 10.76 -5.98 0.62
N ARG A 169 9.79 -5.55 1.44
CA ARG A 169 9.96 -5.50 2.90
C ARG A 169 10.22 -6.85 3.56
N THR A 170 9.89 -7.96 2.90
CA THR A 170 10.10 -9.31 3.46
C THR A 170 11.54 -9.76 3.35
N ASP A 171 12.36 -9.15 2.51
CA ASP A 171 13.77 -9.51 2.30
C ASP A 171 14.58 -9.44 3.61
N ALA A 172 14.27 -8.45 4.45
CA ALA A 172 14.87 -8.30 5.76
C ALA A 172 14.64 -9.51 6.70
N LEU A 173 13.57 -10.27 6.49
CA LEU A 173 13.27 -11.48 7.28
C LEU A 173 14.17 -12.66 6.90
N PHE A 174 14.70 -12.66 5.68
CA PHE A 174 15.59 -13.70 5.17
C PHE A 174 17.08 -13.36 5.39
N SER A 175 17.42 -12.08 5.60
CA SER A 175 18.77 -11.65 5.94
C SER A 175 19.08 -11.91 7.42
N LYS A 176 20.13 -12.72 7.71
CA LYS A 176 20.61 -12.97 9.08
C LYS A 176 21.05 -11.67 9.77
N ASP A 177 21.76 -10.83 9.04
CA ASP A 177 22.32 -9.58 9.59
C ASP A 177 21.19 -8.57 9.90
N CYS A 178 20.21 -8.43 9.02
CA CYS A 178 19.03 -7.61 9.28
C CYS A 178 18.25 -8.10 10.51
N ARG A 179 18.02 -9.41 10.63
CA ARG A 179 17.34 -9.97 11.80
C ARG A 179 18.11 -9.72 13.10
N LEU A 180 19.44 -9.86 13.08
CA LEU A 180 20.27 -9.59 14.25
C LEU A 180 20.26 -8.09 14.61
N ALA A 181 20.36 -7.20 13.63
CA ALA A 181 20.27 -5.76 13.82
C ALA A 181 18.93 -5.36 14.44
N TYR A 182 17.82 -5.82 13.89
CA TYR A 182 16.47 -5.58 14.43
C TYR A 182 16.28 -6.15 15.84
N ARG A 183 16.82 -7.35 16.10
CA ARG A 183 16.79 -7.94 17.45
C ARG A 183 17.52 -7.06 18.44
N ASN A 184 18.73 -6.60 18.10
CA ASN A 184 19.54 -5.75 18.99
C ASN A 184 18.87 -4.40 19.25
N GLU A 185 18.28 -3.79 18.23
CA GLU A 185 17.51 -2.56 18.35
C GLU A 185 16.30 -2.75 19.26
N LEU A 186 15.55 -3.86 19.09
CA LEU A 186 14.39 -4.20 19.90
C LEU A 186 14.80 -4.41 21.37
N LEU A 187 15.88 -5.15 21.65
CA LEU A 187 16.39 -5.39 23.00
C LEU A 187 16.97 -4.13 23.66
N LYS A 188 17.45 -3.17 22.86
CA LYS A 188 17.88 -1.85 23.35
C LYS A 188 16.66 -1.02 23.78
N LYS A 189 15.61 -1.04 22.96
CA LYS A 189 14.36 -0.31 23.21
C LYS A 189 13.54 -0.89 24.33
N TYR A 190 13.51 -2.23 24.45
CA TYR A 190 12.75 -2.99 25.43
C TYR A 190 13.64 -3.98 26.18
N PRO A 191 14.43 -3.54 27.17
CA PRO A 191 15.37 -4.42 27.90
C PRO A 191 14.72 -5.61 28.60
N ILE A 192 13.45 -5.51 28.97
CA ILE A 192 12.65 -6.57 29.60
C ILE A 192 12.57 -7.85 28.74
N LEU A 193 12.80 -7.77 27.43
CA LEU A 193 12.76 -8.91 26.52
C LEU A 193 14.00 -9.81 26.61
N ARG A 194 15.06 -9.38 27.32
CA ARG A 194 16.31 -10.15 27.43
C ARG A 194 16.07 -11.46 28.19
N GLY A 195 16.43 -12.57 27.55
CA GLY A 195 16.28 -13.91 28.16
C GLY A 195 14.82 -14.38 28.28
N LYS A 196 13.86 -13.66 27.70
CA LYS A 196 12.43 -14.01 27.76
C LYS A 196 11.95 -14.63 26.44
N TYR A 197 10.94 -15.49 26.53
CA TYR A 197 10.09 -15.86 25.42
C TYR A 197 9.06 -14.77 25.18
N VAL A 198 8.91 -14.36 23.91
CA VAL A 198 7.99 -13.27 23.53
C VAL A 198 6.75 -13.85 22.88
N LEU A 199 5.61 -13.63 23.51
CA LEU A 199 4.29 -13.91 22.91
C LEU A 199 3.78 -12.63 22.25
N LEU A 200 3.79 -12.60 20.91
CA LEU A 200 3.33 -11.44 20.15
C LEU A 200 1.84 -11.57 19.84
N TYR A 201 1.01 -10.71 20.43
CA TYR A 201 -0.41 -10.63 20.14
C TYR A 201 -0.69 -9.44 19.21
N THR A 202 -1.10 -9.74 17.97
CA THR A 202 -1.42 -8.76 16.94
C THR A 202 -2.85 -8.94 16.45
N PRO A 203 -3.85 -8.47 17.20
CA PRO A 203 -5.25 -8.65 16.81
C PRO A 203 -5.57 -7.93 15.52
N THR A 204 -6.36 -8.58 14.67
CA THR A 204 -6.95 -7.95 13.50
C THR A 204 -8.30 -7.31 13.86
N PHE A 205 -8.68 -6.28 13.15
CA PHE A 205 -10.01 -5.67 13.30
C PHE A 205 -11.11 -6.50 12.64
N ARG A 206 -12.35 -6.31 13.11
CA ARG A 206 -13.60 -6.74 12.47
C ARG A 206 -14.42 -5.50 12.10
N GLY A 207 -15.33 -5.64 11.14
CA GLY A 207 -16.11 -4.51 10.62
C GLY A 207 -15.39 -3.76 9.50
N ASN A 208 -15.83 -2.55 9.24
CA ASN A 208 -15.25 -1.67 8.24
C ASN A 208 -15.23 -0.22 8.77
N ILE A 209 -14.53 0.66 8.04
CA ILE A 209 -14.38 2.07 8.43
C ILE A 209 -15.72 2.83 8.54
N ILE A 210 -16.75 2.36 7.82
CA ILE A 210 -18.08 3.01 7.80
C ILE A 210 -18.91 2.56 9.00
N LYS A 211 -18.88 1.24 9.31
CA LYS A 211 -19.67 0.61 10.38
C LYS A 211 -18.96 0.56 11.74
N GLY A 212 -17.76 1.11 11.80
CA GLY A 212 -16.88 1.04 12.96
C GLY A 212 -15.97 -0.19 12.94
N LEU A 213 -14.77 -0.02 13.49
CA LEU A 213 -13.80 -1.08 13.68
C LEU A 213 -13.99 -1.68 15.07
N ARG A 214 -14.03 -3.01 15.14
CA ARG A 214 -14.05 -3.75 16.42
C ARG A 214 -12.79 -4.60 16.51
N HIS A 215 -12.18 -4.62 17.66
CA HIS A 215 -11.07 -5.52 17.98
C HIS A 215 -11.60 -6.69 18.80
N VAL A 216 -11.00 -7.86 18.63
CA VAL A 216 -11.23 -8.97 19.56
C VAL A 216 -10.39 -8.66 20.78
N GLU A 217 -11.04 -8.46 21.91
CA GLU A 217 -10.36 -8.29 23.18
C GLU A 217 -9.95 -9.66 23.73
N LEU A 218 -8.69 -9.78 24.12
CA LEU A 218 -8.16 -10.89 24.86
C LEU A 218 -7.95 -10.41 26.29
N ASP A 219 -8.38 -11.18 27.27
CA ASP A 219 -8.06 -10.91 28.67
C ASP A 219 -6.57 -11.18 28.91
N LEU A 220 -5.77 -10.14 28.64
CA LEU A 220 -4.32 -10.21 28.80
C LEU A 220 -3.90 -10.35 30.26
N SER A 221 -4.70 -9.80 31.20
CA SER A 221 -4.38 -9.89 32.64
C SER A 221 -4.45 -11.33 33.10
N SER A 222 -5.56 -12.03 32.83
CA SER A 222 -5.72 -13.44 33.15
C SER A 222 -4.69 -14.33 32.43
N LEU A 223 -4.27 -13.95 31.21
CA LEU A 223 -3.23 -14.69 30.49
C LEU A 223 -1.87 -14.51 31.14
N ILE A 224 -1.49 -13.29 31.54
CA ILE A 224 -0.21 -12.98 32.17
C ILE A 224 -0.07 -13.75 33.50
N GLU A 225 -1.13 -13.80 34.31
CA GLU A 225 -1.14 -14.52 35.61
C GLU A 225 -0.88 -16.03 35.45
N LYS A 226 -1.20 -16.60 34.29
CA LYS A 226 -1.02 -18.04 34.01
C LYS A 226 0.29 -18.34 33.28
N LEU A 227 1.01 -17.32 32.80
CA LEU A 227 2.28 -17.52 32.09
C LEU A 227 3.44 -17.60 33.10
N PRO A 228 4.41 -18.51 32.85
CA PRO A 228 5.65 -18.52 33.63
C PRO A 228 6.43 -17.20 33.49
N ASP A 229 7.23 -16.84 34.50
CA ASP A 229 7.98 -15.59 34.60
C ASP A 229 8.95 -15.33 33.43
N HIS A 230 9.33 -16.37 32.70
CA HIS A 230 10.20 -16.23 31.53
C HIS A 230 9.45 -15.86 30.23
N TYR A 231 8.14 -15.60 30.28
CA TYR A 231 7.36 -15.08 29.17
C TYR A 231 7.11 -13.59 29.30
N VAL A 232 7.02 -12.92 28.13
CA VAL A 232 6.58 -11.52 28.00
C VAL A 232 5.56 -11.44 26.87
N ILE A 233 4.46 -10.72 27.10
CA ILE A 233 3.47 -10.44 26.04
C ILE A 233 3.79 -9.08 25.40
N MET A 234 3.97 -9.08 24.11
CA MET A 234 3.99 -7.87 23.28
C MET A 234 2.64 -7.73 22.60
N TYR A 235 1.98 -6.61 22.84
CA TYR A 235 0.69 -6.30 22.22
C TYR A 235 0.86 -5.20 21.18
N LYS A 236 0.44 -5.48 19.94
CA LYS A 236 0.50 -4.51 18.83
C LYS A 236 -0.85 -4.42 18.14
N MET A 237 -1.51 -3.29 18.30
CA MET A 237 -2.74 -2.97 17.57
C MET A 237 -2.48 -2.80 16.07
N HIS A 238 -3.51 -3.06 15.27
CA HIS A 238 -3.52 -2.68 13.86
C HIS A 238 -3.48 -1.14 13.77
N PRO A 239 -2.63 -0.55 12.88
CA PRO A 239 -2.57 0.90 12.64
C PRO A 239 -3.88 1.52 12.23
#